data_901e7d530e4c16fffa9d08ebdb2f9a08
#
_entry.id   901e7d530e4c16fffa9d08ebdb2f9a08
#
_cell.length_a   1.000
_cell.length_b   1.000
_cell.length_c   1.000
_cell.angle_alpha   90.00
_cell.angle_beta   90.00
_cell.angle_gamma   90.00
#
_symmetry.space_group_name_H-M   'P 1'
#
loop_
_entity.id
_entity.type
_entity.pdbx_description
1 polymer ?
#
loop_
_entity_poly.entity_id
_entity_poly.type
_entity_poly.pdbx_seq_one_letter_code
_entity_poly.pdbx_strand_id
1 'polypeptide(L)'
;MEEMVTIPRSEYEGLKSENAQLHATNQKLRDEIALMKGGRDSRTSSTSPSHDICRSNRNSLRVPSGKKSGGQPGHTGHHLQMSDTPEQVIDHTPEVCTDCGKNLEDVPCGSYTRRQEIDVPPILPVYTEHRSHTKICPSCGMENRGVYPCRIAAPIQYGPVVEATAAYLSVYQYLPYKRIVQLFKDCFGLCLSEGSIDSFLNRLSNKATSIYGNIRELIQCAPVVGSDETGCRVNGKKHWFHVWQNRWLTFIVAFAHRSYEVVENCFPGGFVHSFYVSDCYAAQLKTPAKAHQLCLAHLLRELLRFEKHLRSKWSIKMKALLCQALELKEQMTDDDYLNPPTKVIEINNRLDELLAVDFSKFNRKEQALVKRLIKNRDSILTFLAYKNVPPDNNGSERAIRNIKVKTKVSGQFRNSDGKGADRYAKIRSVIDTKIKNGQDVYAALLCLAEG
;
A
#
# COMPACT_ATOMS: atom_id res chain seq x y z
N MET A 1 14.64 41.48 44.98
CA MET A 1 15.91 41.09 45.70
C MET A 1 15.95 39.56 45.66
N GLU A 2 16.88 38.99 44.91
CA GLU A 2 17.11 37.55 44.94
C GLU A 2 17.82 37.23 46.28
N GLU A 3 17.25 36.32 47.03
CA GLU A 3 17.79 35.87 48.31
C GLU A 3 19.00 34.94 47.98
N MET A 4 20.18 35.42 48.29
CA MET A 4 21.43 34.61 48.11
C MET A 4 21.53 33.57 49.23
N VAL A 5 21.44 32.32 48.91
CA VAL A 5 21.69 31.20 49.84
C VAL A 5 23.14 30.76 49.73
N THR A 6 23.90 30.85 50.86
CA THR A 6 25.28 30.37 50.91
C THR A 6 25.27 28.95 51.44
N ILE A 7 25.77 27.99 50.63
CA ILE A 7 25.92 26.60 51.04
C ILE A 7 27.42 26.23 51.09
N PRO A 8 27.84 25.25 51.90
CA PRO A 8 29.20 24.74 51.91
C PRO A 8 29.59 24.17 50.53
N ARG A 9 30.83 24.38 50.14
CA ARG A 9 31.34 23.91 48.84
C ARG A 9 31.18 22.40 48.64
N SER A 10 31.35 21.60 49.71
CA SER A 10 31.13 20.14 49.68
C SER A 10 29.68 19.77 49.41
N GLU A 11 28.74 20.53 49.95
CA GLU A 11 27.30 20.33 49.73
C GLU A 11 26.89 20.72 48.29
N TYR A 12 27.47 21.81 47.77
CA TYR A 12 27.29 22.21 46.35
C TYR A 12 27.84 21.15 45.39
N GLU A 13 29.01 20.58 45.62
CA GLU A 13 29.60 19.53 44.80
C GLU A 13 28.81 18.23 44.92
N GLY A 14 28.25 17.92 46.09
CA GLY A 14 27.33 16.81 46.31
C GLY A 14 26.04 16.93 45.50
N LEU A 15 25.35 18.08 45.59
CA LEU A 15 24.16 18.38 44.85
C LEU A 15 24.36 18.39 43.32
N LYS A 16 25.53 18.88 42.89
CA LYS A 16 25.92 18.87 41.47
C LYS A 16 26.13 17.44 40.95
N SER A 17 26.74 16.56 41.76
CA SER A 17 26.92 15.14 41.41
C SER A 17 25.59 14.40 41.37
N GLU A 18 24.72 14.63 42.37
CA GLU A 18 23.40 14.04 42.42
C GLU A 18 22.51 14.48 41.23
N ASN A 19 22.55 15.77 40.89
CA ASN A 19 21.83 16.31 39.73
C ASN A 19 22.33 15.68 38.42
N ALA A 20 23.65 15.48 38.27
CA ALA A 20 24.21 14.78 37.12
C ALA A 20 23.76 13.31 37.04
N GLN A 21 23.65 12.61 38.17
CA GLN A 21 23.16 11.23 38.26
C GLN A 21 21.66 11.16 37.95
N LEU A 22 20.86 12.11 38.47
CA LEU A 22 19.43 12.22 38.16
C LEU A 22 19.18 12.52 36.68
N HIS A 23 19.96 13.40 36.07
CA HIS A 23 19.90 13.67 34.64
C HIS A 23 20.24 12.42 33.81
N ALA A 24 21.26 11.67 34.17
CA ALA A 24 21.64 10.43 33.48
C ALA A 24 20.53 9.35 33.61
N THR A 25 19.96 9.22 34.81
CA THR A 25 18.86 8.28 35.07
C THR A 25 17.58 8.68 34.31
N ASN A 26 17.22 9.95 34.32
CA ASN A 26 16.09 10.48 33.56
C ASN A 26 16.27 10.25 32.04
N GLN A 27 17.49 10.42 31.52
CA GLN A 27 17.75 10.13 30.12
C GLN A 27 17.58 8.64 29.80
N LYS A 28 18.09 7.73 30.65
CA LYS A 28 17.87 6.28 30.50
C LYS A 28 16.39 5.92 30.51
N LEU A 29 15.63 6.45 31.46
CA LEU A 29 14.18 6.21 31.54
C LEU A 29 13.42 6.75 30.30
N ARG A 30 13.80 7.91 29.79
CA ARG A 30 13.25 8.47 28.54
C ARG A 30 13.55 7.56 27.34
N ASP A 31 14.76 7.04 27.26
CA ASP A 31 15.18 6.14 26.18
C ASP A 31 14.45 4.79 26.27
N GLU A 32 14.25 4.24 27.47
CA GLU A 32 13.43 3.05 27.70
C GLU A 32 11.96 3.28 27.34
N ILE A 33 11.39 4.40 27.74
CA ILE A 33 10.03 4.79 27.37
C ILE A 33 9.90 4.95 25.84
N ALA A 34 10.88 5.55 25.16
CA ALA A 34 10.92 5.67 23.72
C ALA A 34 11.00 4.31 23.03
N LEU A 35 11.82 3.38 23.56
CA LEU A 35 11.88 2.00 23.10
C LEU A 35 10.56 1.24 23.31
N MET A 36 9.89 1.43 24.45
CA MET A 36 8.59 0.80 24.72
C MET A 36 7.49 1.37 23.82
N LYS A 37 7.49 2.67 23.58
CA LYS A 37 6.50 3.39 22.75
C LYS A 37 6.79 3.33 21.25
N GLY A 38 8.05 3.23 20.86
CA GLY A 38 8.54 3.39 19.48
C GLY A 38 8.22 2.25 18.51
N GLY A 39 7.35 1.31 18.86
CA GLY A 39 6.96 0.20 17.98
C GLY A 39 5.58 0.35 17.31
N ARG A 40 4.78 1.32 17.72
CA ARG A 40 3.39 1.46 17.25
C ARG A 40 3.07 2.92 17.00
N ASP A 41 3.35 3.41 15.80
CA ASP A 41 2.85 4.68 15.31
C ASP A 41 1.76 4.46 14.26
N SER A 42 1.08 5.53 13.87
CA SER A 42 0.04 5.49 12.84
C SER A 42 0.55 5.05 11.46
N ARG A 43 1.87 4.98 11.25
CA ARG A 43 2.51 4.56 9.99
C ARG A 43 2.77 3.06 9.95
N THR A 44 3.06 2.47 11.11
CA THR A 44 3.45 1.05 11.24
C THR A 44 2.34 0.18 11.82
N SER A 45 1.28 0.77 12.38
CA SER A 45 0.18 0.06 13.01
C SER A 45 -1.18 0.63 12.61
N SER A 46 -2.27 -0.06 12.95
CA SER A 46 -3.66 0.40 12.78
C SER A 46 -4.06 1.52 13.76
N THR A 47 -3.10 2.09 14.51
CA THR A 47 -3.34 3.17 15.47
C THR A 47 -3.65 4.47 14.73
N SER A 48 -4.60 5.28 15.23
CA SER A 48 -4.90 6.57 14.61
C SER A 48 -3.75 7.57 14.84
N PRO A 49 -3.55 8.55 13.93
CA PRO A 49 -2.54 9.59 14.10
C PRO A 49 -2.65 10.40 15.40
N SER A 50 -3.85 10.47 15.99
CA SER A 50 -4.10 11.11 17.29
C SER A 50 -3.46 10.40 18.48
N HIS A 51 -3.04 9.15 18.32
CA HIS A 51 -2.32 8.37 19.33
C HIS A 51 -0.80 8.38 19.15
N ASP A 52 -0.29 9.08 18.14
CA ASP A 52 1.15 9.28 17.95
C ASP A 52 1.68 10.29 18.97
N ILE A 53 2.05 9.80 20.15
CA ILE A 53 2.50 10.61 21.29
C ILE A 53 3.87 11.27 21.04
N CYS A 54 4.63 10.75 20.09
CA CYS A 54 5.90 11.33 19.65
C CYS A 54 5.93 11.46 18.14
N ARG A 55 5.86 12.67 17.60
CA ARG A 55 6.32 12.98 16.25
C ARG A 55 7.85 12.87 16.23
N SER A 56 8.40 11.65 16.33
CA SER A 56 9.82 11.46 16.12
C SER A 56 10.14 11.78 14.66
N ASN A 57 11.22 12.53 14.46
CA ASN A 57 11.83 12.73 13.15
C ASN A 57 11.88 11.39 12.38
N ARG A 58 11.59 11.43 11.11
CA ARG A 58 11.49 10.26 10.23
C ARG A 58 12.68 9.31 10.46
N ASN A 59 12.43 8.08 10.91
CA ASN A 59 13.40 6.99 10.87
C ASN A 59 13.55 6.51 9.42
N SER A 60 13.81 7.45 8.52
CA SER A 60 14.07 7.17 7.13
C SER A 60 15.55 6.83 6.99
N LEU A 61 15.83 5.69 6.40
CA LEU A 61 17.19 5.33 5.97
C LEU A 61 17.62 6.14 4.73
N ARG A 62 16.70 6.96 4.16
CA ARG A 62 17.04 7.85 3.04
C ARG A 62 17.92 8.99 3.56
N VAL A 63 19.11 9.06 3.04
CA VAL A 63 19.97 10.23 3.20
C VAL A 63 19.26 11.41 2.52
N PRO A 64 19.17 12.59 3.18
CA PRO A 64 18.63 13.78 2.51
C PRO A 64 19.47 14.08 1.28
N SER A 65 18.82 14.20 0.11
CA SER A 65 19.53 14.42 -1.16
C SER A 65 20.16 15.83 -1.26
N GLY A 66 19.92 16.71 -0.29
CA GLY A 66 20.35 18.13 -0.34
C GLY A 66 19.66 18.96 -1.41
N LYS A 67 18.84 18.35 -2.27
CA LYS A 67 18.15 19.01 -3.35
C LYS A 67 16.92 19.77 -2.82
N LYS A 68 16.64 20.95 -3.39
CA LYS A 68 15.43 21.72 -3.08
C LYS A 68 14.17 20.94 -3.48
N SER A 69 13.07 21.14 -2.76
CA SER A 69 11.77 20.60 -3.17
C SER A 69 11.30 21.26 -4.47
N GLY A 70 10.75 20.47 -5.41
CA GLY A 70 10.30 20.95 -6.73
C GLY A 70 11.06 20.33 -7.88
N GLY A 71 10.84 20.85 -9.09
CA GLY A 71 11.55 20.42 -10.30
C GLY A 71 13.05 20.68 -10.18
N GLN A 72 13.86 19.66 -10.49
CA GLN A 72 15.32 19.76 -10.51
C GLN A 72 15.80 20.34 -11.85
N PRO A 73 16.99 20.92 -11.93
CA PRO A 73 17.57 21.32 -13.21
C PRO A 73 17.54 20.14 -14.20
N GLY A 74 17.04 20.37 -15.41
CA GLY A 74 16.85 19.33 -16.42
C GLY A 74 15.53 18.57 -16.34
N HIS A 75 14.64 18.88 -15.37
CA HIS A 75 13.29 18.33 -15.35
C HIS A 75 12.46 18.91 -16.50
N THR A 76 11.96 18.05 -17.37
CA THR A 76 11.02 18.46 -18.43
C THR A 76 9.69 18.84 -17.76
N GLY A 77 9.36 20.13 -17.80
CA GLY A 77 8.08 20.62 -17.28
C GLY A 77 6.91 20.02 -18.07
N HIS A 78 5.91 19.50 -17.37
CA HIS A 78 4.64 19.13 -17.98
C HIS A 78 3.69 20.34 -17.90
N HIS A 79 3.31 20.88 -19.03
CA HIS A 79 2.29 21.93 -19.15
C HIS A 79 1.15 21.45 -20.05
N LEU A 80 -0.02 22.03 -19.89
CA LEU A 80 -1.16 21.75 -20.77
C LEU A 80 -0.78 22.11 -22.21
N GLN A 81 -1.05 21.19 -23.12
CA GLN A 81 -0.87 21.40 -24.54
C GLN A 81 -2.21 21.71 -25.19
N MET A 82 -2.20 22.64 -26.13
CA MET A 82 -3.40 22.92 -26.94
C MET A 82 -3.70 21.74 -27.88
N SER A 83 -4.98 21.43 -28.04
CA SER A 83 -5.45 20.54 -29.09
C SER A 83 -5.39 21.25 -30.45
N ASP A 84 -4.96 20.55 -31.48
CA ASP A 84 -5.05 21.06 -32.86
C ASP A 84 -6.42 20.82 -33.47
N THR A 85 -7.24 19.96 -32.84
CA THR A 85 -8.60 19.60 -33.25
C THR A 85 -9.59 19.80 -32.09
N PRO A 86 -9.89 21.06 -31.68
CA PRO A 86 -10.86 21.32 -30.64
C PRO A 86 -12.28 20.93 -31.12
N GLU A 87 -13.12 20.42 -30.23
CA GLU A 87 -14.50 20.02 -30.51
C GLU A 87 -15.40 21.23 -30.80
N GLN A 88 -15.04 22.38 -30.24
CA GLN A 88 -15.78 23.64 -30.43
C GLN A 88 -14.81 24.80 -30.66
N VAL A 89 -15.11 25.65 -31.61
CA VAL A 89 -14.41 26.91 -31.87
C VAL A 89 -15.41 28.06 -31.69
N ILE A 90 -15.04 29.04 -30.89
CA ILE A 90 -15.82 30.25 -30.64
C ILE A 90 -14.97 31.44 -31.07
N ASP A 91 -15.42 32.14 -32.11
CA ASP A 91 -14.74 33.34 -32.59
C ASP A 91 -15.25 34.59 -31.86
N HIS A 92 -14.32 35.38 -31.33
CA HIS A 92 -14.60 36.65 -30.70
C HIS A 92 -14.10 37.77 -31.62
N THR A 93 -15.05 38.41 -32.32
CA THR A 93 -14.75 39.48 -33.25
C THR A 93 -15.14 40.84 -32.68
N PRO A 94 -14.34 41.91 -32.91
CA PRO A 94 -14.71 43.23 -32.45
C PRO A 94 -15.86 43.78 -33.33
N GLU A 95 -16.92 44.21 -32.71
CA GLU A 95 -18.10 44.75 -33.40
C GLU A 95 -17.95 46.24 -33.73
N VAL A 96 -17.16 46.95 -32.91
CA VAL A 96 -16.95 48.40 -33.06
C VAL A 96 -15.51 48.77 -32.83
N CYS A 97 -15.04 49.80 -33.50
CA CYS A 97 -13.69 50.36 -33.30
C CYS A 97 -13.64 51.04 -31.91
N THR A 98 -12.68 50.66 -31.09
CA THR A 98 -12.49 51.20 -29.75
C THR A 98 -12.03 52.68 -29.72
N ASP A 99 -11.52 53.18 -30.83
CA ASP A 99 -11.03 54.56 -30.94
C ASP A 99 -12.07 55.52 -31.52
N CYS A 100 -12.66 55.18 -32.68
CA CYS A 100 -13.61 56.08 -33.38
C CYS A 100 -15.09 55.63 -33.38
N GLY A 101 -15.42 54.47 -32.79
CA GLY A 101 -16.79 53.92 -32.69
C GLY A 101 -17.37 53.44 -33.99
N LYS A 102 -16.59 53.29 -35.10
CA LYS A 102 -17.10 52.78 -36.41
C LYS A 102 -17.47 51.32 -36.25
N ASN A 103 -18.61 50.92 -36.85
CA ASN A 103 -19.01 49.52 -36.98
C ASN A 103 -18.00 48.75 -37.79
N LEU A 104 -17.57 47.57 -37.29
CA LEU A 104 -16.60 46.68 -37.90
C LEU A 104 -17.21 45.33 -38.35
N GLU A 105 -18.50 45.15 -38.28
CA GLU A 105 -19.19 43.90 -38.58
C GLU A 105 -18.85 43.35 -40.00
N ASP A 106 -18.79 44.21 -40.99
CA ASP A 106 -18.47 43.88 -42.37
C ASP A 106 -16.94 43.91 -42.67
N VAL A 107 -16.11 44.17 -41.69
CA VAL A 107 -14.63 44.26 -41.89
C VAL A 107 -14.04 42.87 -41.77
N PRO A 108 -13.28 42.37 -42.76
CA PRO A 108 -12.64 41.05 -42.69
C PRO A 108 -11.70 40.93 -41.50
N CYS A 109 -11.77 39.81 -40.79
CA CYS A 109 -10.84 39.48 -39.72
C CYS A 109 -9.46 39.23 -40.29
N GLY A 110 -8.42 39.75 -39.62
CA GLY A 110 -7.02 39.54 -39.96
C GLY A 110 -6.42 38.32 -39.23
N SER A 111 -5.48 38.55 -38.33
CA SER A 111 -4.89 37.50 -37.49
C SER A 111 -5.69 37.24 -36.22
N TYR A 112 -5.57 36.05 -35.65
CA TYR A 112 -6.19 35.69 -34.37
C TYR A 112 -5.17 35.09 -33.42
N THR A 113 -5.42 35.17 -32.13
CA THR A 113 -4.69 34.46 -31.05
C THR A 113 -5.57 33.35 -30.49
N ARG A 114 -4.97 32.20 -30.22
CA ARG A 114 -5.70 31.02 -29.67
C ARG A 114 -5.57 30.95 -28.16
N ARG A 115 -6.69 30.65 -27.49
CA ARG A 115 -6.77 30.19 -26.10
C ARG A 115 -7.70 29.03 -26.06
N GLN A 116 -7.43 28.04 -25.23
CA GLN A 116 -8.30 26.86 -25.08
C GLN A 116 -8.63 26.65 -23.63
N GLU A 117 -9.90 26.35 -23.38
CA GLU A 117 -10.46 25.88 -22.14
C GLU A 117 -10.76 24.38 -22.26
N ILE A 118 -10.41 23.60 -21.25
CA ILE A 118 -10.68 22.17 -21.20
C ILE A 118 -11.68 21.92 -20.07
N ASP A 119 -12.85 21.40 -20.42
CA ASP A 119 -13.89 21.07 -19.45
C ASP A 119 -14.40 19.65 -19.65
N VAL A 120 -15.19 19.14 -18.70
CA VAL A 120 -15.82 17.83 -18.74
C VAL A 120 -17.34 18.04 -18.78
N PRO A 121 -18.05 17.52 -19.80
CA PRO A 121 -19.51 17.66 -19.87
C PRO A 121 -20.18 16.95 -18.68
N PRO A 122 -21.36 17.41 -18.24
CA PRO A 122 -22.15 16.74 -17.20
C PRO A 122 -22.45 15.29 -17.58
N ILE A 123 -22.13 14.35 -16.66
CA ILE A 123 -22.41 12.93 -16.85
C ILE A 123 -23.84 12.67 -16.38
N LEU A 124 -24.75 12.36 -17.29
CA LEU A 124 -26.15 12.07 -17.02
C LEU A 124 -26.45 10.57 -17.14
N PRO A 125 -27.42 10.04 -16.35
CA PRO A 125 -27.85 8.65 -16.47
C PRO A 125 -28.53 8.40 -17.83
N VAL A 126 -28.24 7.26 -18.43
CA VAL A 126 -28.90 6.78 -19.63
C VAL A 126 -29.85 5.65 -19.23
N TYR A 127 -31.15 5.82 -19.55
CA TYR A 127 -32.20 4.82 -19.32
C TYR A 127 -32.42 4.02 -20.60
N THR A 128 -32.14 2.70 -20.55
CA THR A 128 -32.38 1.79 -21.67
C THR A 128 -33.53 0.86 -21.32
N GLU A 129 -34.60 0.89 -22.08
CA GLU A 129 -35.74 0.01 -21.92
C GLU A 129 -35.59 -1.25 -22.79
N HIS A 130 -35.68 -2.43 -22.17
CA HIS A 130 -35.71 -3.71 -22.88
C HIS A 130 -37.18 -4.22 -22.93
N ARG A 131 -37.70 -4.50 -24.12
CA ARG A 131 -39.04 -5.02 -24.32
C ARG A 131 -38.99 -6.43 -24.89
N SER A 132 -39.63 -7.38 -24.22
CA SER A 132 -39.82 -8.74 -24.69
C SER A 132 -41.21 -8.83 -25.34
N HIS A 133 -41.25 -8.99 -26.64
CA HIS A 133 -42.52 -9.12 -27.39
C HIS A 133 -42.90 -10.58 -27.51
N THR A 134 -44.23 -10.83 -27.53
CA THR A 134 -44.80 -12.15 -27.78
C THR A 134 -45.36 -12.18 -29.22
N LYS A 135 -45.10 -13.27 -29.93
CA LYS A 135 -45.69 -13.54 -31.27
C LYS A 135 -46.36 -14.90 -31.27
N ILE A 136 -47.51 -15.01 -31.90
CA ILE A 136 -48.20 -16.27 -32.12
C ILE A 136 -47.78 -16.83 -33.49
N CYS A 137 -47.35 -18.08 -33.54
CA CYS A 137 -46.98 -18.72 -34.79
C CYS A 137 -48.25 -18.93 -35.67
N PRO A 138 -48.29 -18.43 -36.91
CA PRO A 138 -49.49 -18.56 -37.77
C PRO A 138 -49.69 -20.01 -38.23
N SER A 139 -48.68 -20.88 -38.16
CA SER A 139 -48.78 -22.25 -38.62
C SER A 139 -49.24 -23.24 -37.53
N CYS A 140 -48.85 -23.04 -36.26
CA CYS A 140 -49.14 -23.99 -35.19
C CYS A 140 -49.81 -23.36 -33.95
N GLY A 141 -50.04 -22.01 -33.95
CA GLY A 141 -50.63 -21.30 -32.81
C GLY A 141 -49.74 -21.16 -31.58
N MET A 142 -48.49 -21.60 -31.62
CA MET A 142 -47.57 -21.53 -30.49
C MET A 142 -47.20 -20.07 -30.17
N GLU A 143 -47.27 -19.71 -28.89
CA GLU A 143 -46.82 -18.42 -28.39
C GLU A 143 -45.30 -18.44 -28.21
N ASN A 144 -44.60 -17.50 -28.85
CA ASN A 144 -43.14 -17.33 -28.76
C ASN A 144 -42.82 -15.99 -28.14
N ARG A 145 -42.00 -15.99 -27.10
CA ARG A 145 -41.52 -14.79 -26.39
C ARG A 145 -40.09 -14.48 -26.71
N GLY A 146 -39.80 -13.21 -26.91
CA GLY A 146 -38.42 -12.71 -26.97
C GLY A 146 -37.68 -12.95 -25.67
N VAL A 147 -36.37 -13.25 -25.75
CA VAL A 147 -35.54 -13.52 -24.58
C VAL A 147 -34.74 -12.27 -24.23
N TYR A 148 -34.76 -11.89 -22.96
CA TYR A 148 -33.86 -10.83 -22.45
C TYR A 148 -32.42 -11.31 -22.45
N PRO A 149 -31.44 -10.41 -22.67
CA PRO A 149 -30.04 -10.73 -22.42
C PRO A 149 -29.83 -11.22 -20.97
N CYS A 150 -28.94 -12.19 -20.75
CA CYS A 150 -28.74 -12.81 -19.45
C CYS A 150 -28.43 -11.79 -18.32
N ARG A 151 -27.83 -10.65 -18.67
CA ARG A 151 -27.53 -9.58 -17.70
C ARG A 151 -28.76 -8.78 -17.27
N ILE A 152 -29.90 -8.87 -18.00
CA ILE A 152 -31.15 -8.16 -17.70
C ILE A 152 -32.07 -9.13 -16.95
N ALA A 153 -31.93 -9.16 -15.62
CA ALA A 153 -32.61 -10.11 -14.76
C ALA A 153 -33.72 -9.49 -13.90
N ALA A 154 -33.73 -8.16 -13.72
CA ALA A 154 -34.69 -7.47 -12.88
C ALA A 154 -35.54 -6.46 -13.69
N PRO A 155 -36.74 -6.12 -13.22
CA PRO A 155 -37.59 -5.10 -13.87
C PRO A 155 -36.89 -3.75 -13.99
N ILE A 156 -36.05 -3.39 -13.04
CA ILE A 156 -35.15 -2.24 -13.05
C ILE A 156 -33.84 -2.61 -12.39
N GLN A 157 -32.72 -2.22 -13.00
CA GLN A 157 -31.40 -2.50 -12.47
C GLN A 157 -30.37 -1.45 -12.91
N TYR A 158 -29.27 -1.35 -12.18
CA TYR A 158 -28.13 -0.54 -12.57
C TYR A 158 -27.25 -1.30 -13.58
N GLY A 159 -26.68 -0.56 -14.52
CA GLY A 159 -25.78 -1.11 -15.53
C GLY A 159 -24.34 -1.31 -15.03
N PRO A 160 -23.49 -1.98 -15.84
CA PRO A 160 -22.13 -2.34 -15.45
C PRO A 160 -21.23 -1.12 -15.17
N VAL A 161 -21.45 0.01 -15.85
CA VAL A 161 -20.70 1.26 -15.59
C VAL A 161 -20.94 1.77 -14.18
N VAL A 162 -22.19 1.73 -13.69
CA VAL A 162 -22.52 2.14 -12.30
C VAL A 162 -21.86 1.21 -11.29
N GLU A 163 -21.88 -0.10 -11.52
CA GLU A 163 -21.26 -1.09 -10.64
C GLU A 163 -19.73 -0.94 -10.61
N ALA A 164 -19.09 -0.81 -11.77
CA ALA A 164 -17.66 -0.61 -11.90
C ALA A 164 -17.21 0.69 -11.23
N THR A 165 -17.95 1.79 -11.44
CA THR A 165 -17.64 3.09 -10.82
C THR A 165 -17.78 3.02 -9.31
N ALA A 166 -18.83 2.39 -8.76
CA ALA A 166 -18.99 2.22 -7.32
C ALA A 166 -17.85 1.38 -6.72
N ALA A 167 -17.43 0.31 -7.40
CA ALA A 167 -16.31 -0.52 -6.98
C ALA A 167 -14.97 0.24 -7.05
N TYR A 168 -14.73 0.98 -8.12
CA TYR A 168 -13.55 1.84 -8.27
C TYR A 168 -13.45 2.83 -7.12
N LEU A 169 -14.53 3.55 -6.83
CA LEU A 169 -14.58 4.52 -5.74
C LEU A 169 -14.41 3.86 -4.36
N SER A 170 -15.02 2.69 -4.13
CA SER A 170 -14.96 2.01 -2.83
C SER A 170 -13.62 1.32 -2.59
N VAL A 171 -13.12 0.55 -3.57
CA VAL A 171 -11.98 -0.36 -3.37
C VAL A 171 -10.65 0.29 -3.76
N TYR A 172 -10.64 1.09 -4.83
CA TYR A 172 -9.42 1.73 -5.31
C TYR A 172 -9.22 3.13 -4.75
N GLN A 173 -10.30 3.94 -4.67
CA GLN A 173 -10.28 5.30 -4.11
C GLN A 173 -10.61 5.35 -2.61
N TYR A 174 -10.94 4.20 -1.99
CA TYR A 174 -11.19 4.02 -0.54
C TYR A 174 -12.38 4.77 0.03
N LEU A 175 -13.28 5.35 -0.79
CA LEU A 175 -14.42 6.11 -0.32
C LEU A 175 -15.37 5.24 0.53
N PRO A 176 -15.91 5.76 1.65
CA PRO A 176 -17.01 5.14 2.38
C PRO A 176 -18.32 5.16 1.58
N TYR A 177 -19.20 4.18 1.81
CA TYR A 177 -20.44 4.04 1.05
C TYR A 177 -21.29 5.32 1.05
N LYS A 178 -21.47 5.98 2.20
CA LYS A 178 -22.21 7.26 2.29
C LYS A 178 -21.66 8.33 1.34
N ARG A 179 -20.33 8.44 1.22
CA ARG A 179 -19.71 9.41 0.30
C ARG A 179 -19.89 9.04 -1.15
N ILE A 180 -19.92 7.74 -1.46
CA ILE A 180 -20.20 7.24 -2.81
C ILE A 180 -21.65 7.55 -3.18
N VAL A 181 -22.61 7.27 -2.28
CA VAL A 181 -24.02 7.65 -2.47
C VAL A 181 -24.16 9.14 -2.77
N GLN A 182 -23.52 9.99 -1.96
CA GLN A 182 -23.57 11.44 -2.16
C GLN A 182 -22.96 11.85 -3.50
N LEU A 183 -21.80 11.30 -3.86
CA LEU A 183 -21.14 11.59 -5.14
C LEU A 183 -22.03 11.20 -6.34
N PHE A 184 -22.64 10.01 -6.31
CA PHE A 184 -23.54 9.60 -7.40
C PHE A 184 -24.76 10.52 -7.53
N LYS A 185 -25.31 10.99 -6.42
CA LYS A 185 -26.41 11.95 -6.41
C LYS A 185 -25.97 13.30 -6.99
N ASP A 186 -24.85 13.83 -6.51
CA ASP A 186 -24.43 15.21 -6.83
C ASP A 186 -23.84 15.32 -8.25
N CYS A 187 -23.02 14.33 -8.66
CA CYS A 187 -22.29 14.40 -9.92
C CYS A 187 -23.01 13.71 -11.09
N PHE A 188 -23.86 12.70 -10.80
CA PHE A 188 -24.50 11.88 -11.83
C PHE A 188 -26.03 11.91 -11.78
N GLY A 189 -26.64 12.62 -10.83
CA GLY A 189 -28.10 12.65 -10.65
C GLY A 189 -28.72 11.28 -10.31
N LEU A 190 -27.90 10.31 -9.82
CA LEU A 190 -28.30 8.94 -9.54
C LEU A 190 -28.43 8.68 -8.04
N CYS A 191 -29.62 8.32 -7.58
CA CYS A 191 -29.91 7.99 -6.19
C CYS A 191 -29.60 6.51 -5.91
N LEU A 192 -28.45 6.21 -5.33
CA LEU A 192 -28.07 4.89 -4.85
C LEU A 192 -28.36 4.74 -3.35
N SER A 193 -28.51 3.49 -2.90
CA SER A 193 -28.45 3.15 -1.45
C SER A 193 -27.08 2.56 -1.09
N GLU A 194 -26.71 2.61 0.19
CA GLU A 194 -25.50 1.91 0.67
C GLU A 194 -25.62 0.38 0.44
N GLY A 195 -26.85 -0.17 0.53
CA GLY A 195 -27.12 -1.58 0.22
C GLY A 195 -26.92 -1.91 -1.26
N SER A 196 -27.24 -0.97 -2.19
CA SER A 196 -26.92 -1.16 -3.61
C SER A 196 -25.41 -1.30 -3.84
N ILE A 197 -24.61 -0.45 -3.19
CA ILE A 197 -23.14 -0.52 -3.30
C ILE A 197 -22.61 -1.85 -2.75
N ASP A 198 -23.10 -2.31 -1.60
CA ASP A 198 -22.71 -3.61 -1.04
C ASP A 198 -23.08 -4.77 -1.99
N SER A 199 -24.28 -4.70 -2.62
CA SER A 199 -24.71 -5.68 -3.62
C SER A 199 -23.83 -5.68 -4.87
N PHE A 200 -23.40 -4.51 -5.35
CA PHE A 200 -22.46 -4.39 -6.47
C PHE A 200 -21.12 -5.06 -6.15
N LEU A 201 -20.54 -4.74 -5.00
CA LEU A 201 -19.28 -5.35 -4.56
C LEU A 201 -19.42 -6.86 -4.37
N ASN A 202 -20.57 -7.34 -3.91
CA ASN A 202 -20.83 -8.78 -3.80
C ASN A 202 -20.85 -9.46 -5.17
N ARG A 203 -21.57 -8.91 -6.16
CA ARG A 203 -21.60 -9.46 -7.52
C ARG A 203 -20.22 -9.46 -8.17
N LEU A 204 -19.50 -8.35 -8.10
CA LEU A 204 -18.14 -8.24 -8.64
C LEU A 204 -17.16 -9.20 -7.95
N SER A 205 -17.26 -9.36 -6.62
CA SER A 205 -16.46 -10.33 -5.87
C SER A 205 -16.73 -11.77 -6.33
N ASN A 206 -17.98 -12.11 -6.63
CA ASN A 206 -18.34 -13.43 -7.13
C ASN A 206 -17.80 -13.66 -8.55
N LYS A 207 -17.95 -12.70 -9.47
CA LYS A 207 -17.34 -12.74 -10.80
C LYS A 207 -15.82 -12.81 -10.77
N ALA A 208 -15.18 -12.17 -9.79
CA ALA A 208 -13.73 -12.21 -9.60
C ALA A 208 -13.19 -13.54 -9.07
N THR A 209 -14.03 -14.49 -8.65
CA THR A 209 -13.61 -15.71 -7.94
C THR A 209 -12.63 -16.56 -8.73
N SER A 210 -12.86 -16.77 -10.03
CA SER A 210 -11.96 -17.53 -10.90
C SER A 210 -10.60 -16.83 -11.04
N ILE A 211 -10.59 -15.54 -11.36
CA ILE A 211 -9.36 -14.75 -11.49
C ILE A 211 -8.58 -14.75 -10.16
N TYR A 212 -9.27 -14.60 -9.05
CA TYR A 212 -8.68 -14.62 -7.71
C TYR A 212 -8.07 -15.99 -7.37
N GLY A 213 -8.73 -17.09 -7.77
CA GLY A 213 -8.18 -18.45 -7.64
C GLY A 213 -6.90 -18.62 -8.45
N ASN A 214 -6.90 -18.19 -9.71
CA ASN A 214 -5.71 -18.23 -10.57
C ASN A 214 -4.55 -17.42 -10.00
N ILE A 215 -4.83 -16.23 -9.45
CA ILE A 215 -3.78 -15.42 -8.77
C ILE A 215 -3.15 -16.20 -7.62
N ARG A 216 -3.96 -16.89 -6.79
CA ARG A 216 -3.47 -17.72 -5.68
C ARG A 216 -2.55 -18.83 -6.18
N GLU A 217 -2.98 -19.58 -7.18
CA GLU A 217 -2.19 -20.70 -7.75
C GLU A 217 -0.87 -20.21 -8.36
N LEU A 218 -0.91 -19.12 -9.12
CA LEU A 218 0.29 -18.52 -9.70
C LEU A 218 1.26 -17.97 -8.63
N ILE A 219 0.75 -17.47 -7.51
CA ILE A 219 1.58 -17.06 -6.36
C ILE A 219 2.25 -18.27 -5.73
N GLN A 220 1.55 -19.40 -5.58
CA GLN A 220 2.12 -20.62 -5.00
C GLN A 220 3.28 -21.18 -5.82
N CYS A 221 3.21 -21.03 -7.14
CA CYS A 221 4.24 -21.49 -8.08
C CYS A 221 5.34 -20.44 -8.36
N ALA A 222 5.24 -19.25 -7.78
CA ALA A 222 6.17 -18.18 -8.09
C ALA A 222 7.56 -18.43 -7.47
N PRO A 223 8.67 -18.09 -8.17
CA PRO A 223 10.02 -18.33 -7.65
C PRO A 223 10.36 -17.49 -6.42
N VAL A 224 9.72 -16.35 -6.26
CA VAL A 224 9.89 -15.45 -5.09
C VAL A 224 8.53 -14.96 -4.64
N VAL A 225 8.25 -15.05 -3.34
CA VAL A 225 7.00 -14.59 -2.72
C VAL A 225 7.32 -13.74 -1.51
N GLY A 226 6.81 -12.51 -1.51
CA GLY A 226 6.82 -11.64 -0.34
C GLY A 226 5.51 -11.78 0.42
N SER A 227 5.57 -11.75 1.76
CA SER A 227 4.38 -11.83 2.62
C SER A 227 4.43 -10.81 3.76
N ASP A 228 3.26 -10.28 4.10
CA ASP A 228 3.07 -9.39 5.26
C ASP A 228 1.59 -9.42 5.68
N GLU A 229 1.27 -8.92 6.88
CA GLU A 229 -0.10 -8.87 7.36
C GLU A 229 -0.40 -7.58 8.11
N THR A 230 -1.70 -7.22 8.16
CA THR A 230 -2.17 -6.04 8.89
C THR A 230 -3.50 -6.26 9.56
N GLY A 231 -3.66 -5.71 10.77
CA GLY A 231 -4.92 -5.78 11.51
C GLY A 231 -6.00 -4.87 10.92
N CYS A 232 -7.24 -5.35 11.00
CA CYS A 232 -8.44 -4.58 10.69
C CYS A 232 -9.57 -4.91 11.70
N ARG A 233 -10.73 -4.29 11.50
CA ARG A 233 -11.96 -4.64 12.23
C ARG A 233 -13.06 -5.01 11.25
N VAL A 234 -13.78 -6.09 11.55
CA VAL A 234 -14.97 -6.53 10.82
C VAL A 234 -16.10 -6.64 11.85
N ASN A 235 -17.16 -5.85 11.68
CA ASN A 235 -18.29 -5.77 12.62
C ASN A 235 -17.85 -5.66 14.11
N GLY A 236 -16.89 -4.77 14.38
CA GLY A 236 -16.31 -4.54 15.71
C GLY A 236 -15.26 -5.56 16.16
N LYS A 237 -15.21 -6.75 15.57
CA LYS A 237 -14.26 -7.81 15.91
C LYS A 237 -12.92 -7.63 15.22
N LYS A 238 -11.83 -8.01 15.88
CA LYS A 238 -10.48 -7.95 15.32
C LYS A 238 -10.31 -9.02 14.23
N HIS A 239 -9.83 -8.60 13.08
CA HIS A 239 -9.47 -9.44 11.94
C HIS A 239 -8.11 -9.03 11.39
N TRP A 240 -7.59 -9.80 10.44
CA TRP A 240 -6.30 -9.57 9.80
C TRP A 240 -6.41 -9.75 8.30
N PHE A 241 -5.79 -8.86 7.54
CA PHE A 241 -5.48 -9.10 6.14
C PHE A 241 -4.09 -9.69 6.04
N HIS A 242 -3.97 -10.78 5.31
CA HIS A 242 -2.72 -11.39 4.91
C HIS A 242 -2.50 -11.10 3.43
N VAL A 243 -1.27 -10.78 3.06
CA VAL A 243 -0.87 -10.44 1.70
C VAL A 243 0.27 -11.33 1.28
N TRP A 244 0.16 -11.98 0.14
CA TRP A 244 1.25 -12.63 -0.57
C TRP A 244 1.38 -11.98 -1.94
N GLN A 245 2.62 -11.70 -2.34
CA GLN A 245 2.84 -10.96 -3.57
C GLN A 245 4.22 -11.22 -4.18
N ASN A 246 4.34 -10.93 -5.47
CA ASN A 246 5.59 -10.81 -6.19
C ASN A 246 5.57 -9.57 -7.10
N ARG A 247 6.48 -9.46 -8.07
CA ARG A 247 6.53 -8.31 -8.98
C ARG A 247 5.27 -8.16 -9.86
N TRP A 248 4.51 -9.26 -10.11
CA TRP A 248 3.39 -9.31 -11.05
C TRP A 248 2.02 -9.49 -10.38
N LEU A 249 1.99 -10.14 -9.24
CA LEU A 249 0.77 -10.64 -8.61
C LEU A 249 0.63 -10.12 -7.18
N THR A 250 -0.61 -9.98 -6.73
CA THR A 250 -0.95 -9.71 -5.33
C THR A 250 -2.17 -10.54 -4.95
N PHE A 251 -2.04 -11.38 -3.94
CA PHE A 251 -3.11 -12.14 -3.33
C PHE A 251 -3.35 -11.63 -1.91
N ILE A 252 -4.59 -11.26 -1.60
CA ILE A 252 -5.00 -10.70 -0.31
C ILE A 252 -6.15 -11.54 0.22
N VAL A 253 -6.12 -11.88 1.50
CA VAL A 253 -7.21 -12.61 2.16
C VAL A 253 -7.46 -12.01 3.54
N ALA A 254 -8.70 -12.06 4.03
CA ALA A 254 -9.07 -11.64 5.37
C ALA A 254 -9.36 -12.86 6.27
N PHE A 255 -8.82 -12.86 7.50
CA PHE A 255 -9.06 -13.90 8.50
C PHE A 255 -9.29 -13.31 9.90
N ALA A 256 -9.99 -14.05 10.74
CA ALA A 256 -10.26 -13.65 12.13
C ALA A 256 -8.99 -13.66 13.02
N HIS A 257 -7.95 -14.41 12.62
CA HIS A 257 -6.73 -14.59 13.40
C HIS A 257 -5.47 -14.40 12.56
N ARG A 258 -4.35 -14.25 13.27
CA ARG A 258 -3.01 -14.10 12.73
C ARG A 258 -2.20 -15.34 13.15
N SER A 259 -2.37 -16.43 12.43
CA SER A 259 -1.70 -17.71 12.75
C SER A 259 -1.11 -18.37 11.51
N TYR A 260 -0.25 -19.36 11.70
CA TYR A 260 0.27 -20.20 10.61
C TYR A 260 -0.85 -20.94 9.86
N GLU A 261 -1.94 -21.26 10.55
CA GLU A 261 -3.12 -21.91 9.97
C GLU A 261 -3.68 -21.15 8.75
N VAL A 262 -3.57 -19.82 8.73
CA VAL A 262 -3.98 -19.01 7.58
C VAL A 262 -3.11 -19.30 6.35
N VAL A 263 -1.82 -19.50 6.57
CA VAL A 263 -0.90 -19.88 5.47
C VAL A 263 -1.27 -21.26 4.96
N GLU A 264 -1.47 -22.22 5.85
CA GLU A 264 -1.82 -23.60 5.50
C GLU A 264 -3.16 -23.71 4.76
N ASN A 265 -4.17 -22.92 5.19
CA ASN A 265 -5.47 -22.87 4.52
C ASN A 265 -5.39 -22.26 3.11
N CYS A 266 -4.53 -21.25 2.89
CA CYS A 266 -4.39 -20.61 1.59
C CYS A 266 -3.42 -21.35 0.67
N PHE A 267 -2.35 -21.90 1.22
CA PHE A 267 -1.23 -22.52 0.52
C PHE A 267 -0.79 -23.80 1.24
N PRO A 268 -1.55 -24.89 1.10
CA PRO A 268 -1.20 -26.17 1.71
C PRO A 268 0.23 -26.60 1.31
N GLY A 269 1.03 -26.99 2.32
CA GLY A 269 2.44 -27.33 2.11
C GLY A 269 3.39 -26.14 1.88
N GLY A 270 2.88 -24.92 1.91
CA GLY A 270 3.68 -23.68 1.82
C GLY A 270 4.26 -23.40 0.44
N PHE A 271 5.54 -22.98 0.40
CA PHE A 271 6.24 -22.45 -0.78
C PHE A 271 7.58 -23.16 -1.01
N VAL A 272 7.59 -24.49 -0.95
CA VAL A 272 8.81 -25.33 -0.99
C VAL A 272 9.73 -25.10 -2.20
N HIS A 273 9.18 -24.54 -3.28
CA HIS A 273 9.94 -24.20 -4.49
C HIS A 273 10.26 -22.71 -4.61
N SER A 274 9.82 -21.88 -3.65
CA SER A 274 9.93 -20.43 -3.70
C SER A 274 10.87 -19.90 -2.62
N PHE A 275 11.54 -18.79 -2.91
CA PHE A 275 12.16 -17.95 -1.88
C PHE A 275 11.08 -17.12 -1.20
N TYR A 276 11.03 -17.17 0.13
CA TYR A 276 9.99 -16.50 0.92
C TYR A 276 10.55 -15.29 1.65
N VAL A 277 10.07 -14.11 1.30
CA VAL A 277 10.56 -12.82 1.84
C VAL A 277 9.53 -12.28 2.83
N SER A 278 9.93 -12.12 4.09
CA SER A 278 9.00 -11.68 5.13
C SER A 278 9.68 -10.88 6.23
N ASP A 279 8.89 -10.35 7.15
CA ASP A 279 9.41 -9.90 8.44
C ASP A 279 9.78 -11.11 9.33
N CYS A 280 10.26 -10.82 10.55
CA CYS A 280 10.64 -11.88 11.49
C CYS A 280 9.43 -12.45 12.26
N TYR A 281 8.23 -12.43 11.73
CA TYR A 281 7.07 -12.98 12.41
C TYR A 281 7.08 -14.52 12.39
N ALA A 282 6.83 -15.13 13.56
CA ALA A 282 7.03 -16.56 13.75
C ALA A 282 6.19 -17.45 12.81
N ALA A 283 4.95 -17.03 12.48
CA ALA A 283 4.11 -17.80 11.57
C ALA A 283 4.66 -17.81 10.14
N GLN A 284 5.24 -16.70 9.68
CA GLN A 284 5.87 -16.61 8.37
C GLN A 284 7.18 -17.41 8.31
N LEU A 285 7.98 -17.37 9.38
CA LEU A 285 9.21 -18.16 9.47
C LEU A 285 8.99 -19.67 9.59
N LYS A 286 7.79 -20.11 9.99
CA LYS A 286 7.39 -21.53 10.00
C LYS A 286 6.92 -22.03 8.63
N THR A 287 6.60 -21.12 7.72
CA THR A 287 6.12 -21.49 6.39
C THR A 287 7.19 -22.27 5.64
N PRO A 288 6.93 -23.50 5.17
CA PRO A 288 7.89 -24.22 4.35
C PRO A 288 8.25 -23.41 3.10
N ALA A 289 9.53 -23.25 2.82
CA ALA A 289 10.04 -22.53 1.67
C ALA A 289 11.37 -23.11 1.21
N LYS A 290 11.77 -22.84 -0.04
CA LYS A 290 13.11 -23.20 -0.54
C LYS A 290 14.20 -22.55 0.31
N ALA A 291 14.03 -21.27 0.61
CA ALA A 291 14.81 -20.54 1.60
C ALA A 291 14.02 -19.27 2.00
N HIS A 292 14.34 -18.72 3.17
CA HIS A 292 13.78 -17.48 3.66
C HIS A 292 14.72 -16.31 3.44
N GLN A 293 14.16 -15.12 3.22
CA GLN A 293 14.87 -13.85 3.32
C GLN A 293 14.16 -12.95 4.33
N LEU A 294 14.86 -12.54 5.37
CA LEU A 294 14.37 -11.55 6.31
C LEU A 294 14.39 -10.16 5.69
N CYS A 295 13.32 -9.40 5.86
CA CYS A 295 13.25 -8.03 5.38
C CYS A 295 14.29 -7.13 6.05
N LEU A 296 15.37 -6.78 5.33
CA LEU A 296 16.44 -5.93 5.88
C LEU A 296 15.93 -4.54 6.27
N ALA A 297 14.92 -4.00 5.59
CA ALA A 297 14.34 -2.71 5.96
C ALA A 297 13.78 -2.70 7.39
N HIS A 298 13.18 -3.81 7.85
CA HIS A 298 12.73 -3.97 9.24
C HIS A 298 13.90 -4.09 10.20
N LEU A 299 14.90 -4.91 9.87
CA LEU A 299 16.11 -5.08 10.69
C LEU A 299 16.88 -3.76 10.86
N LEU A 300 17.09 -3.03 9.76
CA LEU A 300 17.79 -1.75 9.79
C LEU A 300 17.03 -0.69 10.62
N ARG A 301 15.69 -0.65 10.55
CA ARG A 301 14.88 0.24 11.40
C ARG A 301 15.00 -0.11 12.88
N GLU A 302 15.08 -1.40 13.22
CA GLU A 302 15.25 -1.88 14.60
C GLU A 302 16.66 -1.56 15.13
N LEU A 303 17.70 -1.82 14.34
CA LEU A 303 19.10 -1.47 14.67
C LEU A 303 19.28 0.04 14.85
N LEU A 304 18.71 0.85 13.94
CA LEU A 304 18.75 2.32 14.06
C LEU A 304 18.08 2.82 15.36
N ARG A 305 17.04 2.13 15.84
CA ARG A 305 16.41 2.45 17.12
C ARG A 305 17.35 2.18 18.29
N PHE A 306 18.05 1.04 18.29
CA PHE A 306 19.02 0.73 19.33
C PHE A 306 20.26 1.64 19.27
N GLU A 307 20.72 2.01 18.08
CA GLU A 307 21.76 3.03 17.89
C GLU A 307 21.36 4.36 18.52
N LYS A 308 20.17 4.87 18.21
CA LYS A 308 19.70 6.19 18.68
C LYS A 308 19.41 6.23 20.19
N HIS A 309 18.77 5.19 20.74
CA HIS A 309 18.27 5.20 22.11
C HIS A 309 19.19 4.50 23.11
N LEU A 310 19.96 3.52 22.66
CA LEU A 310 20.88 2.76 23.51
C LEU A 310 22.36 3.05 23.22
N ARG A 311 22.65 3.81 22.16
CA ARG A 311 24.01 4.06 21.66
C ARG A 311 24.82 2.76 21.50
N SER A 312 24.14 1.69 21.11
CA SER A 312 24.72 0.36 20.98
C SER A 312 25.79 0.30 19.90
N LYS A 313 27.01 0.02 20.30
CA LYS A 313 28.15 -0.19 19.37
C LYS A 313 27.92 -1.41 18.47
N TRP A 314 27.30 -2.45 19.02
CA TRP A 314 26.95 -3.65 18.25
C TRP A 314 25.95 -3.33 17.14
N SER A 315 24.85 -2.63 17.46
CA SER A 315 23.84 -2.23 16.48
C SER A 315 24.41 -1.34 15.37
N ILE A 316 25.36 -0.45 15.70
CA ILE A 316 26.06 0.37 14.70
C ILE A 316 26.85 -0.51 13.73
N LYS A 317 27.63 -1.48 14.24
CA LYS A 317 28.44 -2.40 13.42
C LYS A 317 27.57 -3.29 12.56
N MET A 318 26.52 -3.89 13.14
CA MET A 318 25.57 -4.73 12.40
C MET A 318 24.85 -3.94 11.30
N LYS A 319 24.39 -2.71 11.58
CA LYS A 319 23.77 -1.83 10.58
C LYS A 319 24.74 -1.53 9.44
N ALA A 320 26.00 -1.19 9.75
CA ALA A 320 27.02 -0.92 8.74
C ALA A 320 27.29 -2.14 7.84
N LEU A 321 27.34 -3.34 8.42
CA LEU A 321 27.49 -4.59 7.67
C LEU A 321 26.33 -4.82 6.71
N LEU A 322 25.08 -4.66 7.17
CA LEU A 322 23.90 -4.84 6.33
C LEU A 322 23.80 -3.79 5.21
N CYS A 323 24.24 -2.55 5.46
CA CYS A 323 24.35 -1.53 4.41
C CYS A 323 25.39 -1.90 3.35
N GLN A 324 26.57 -2.39 3.77
CA GLN A 324 27.60 -2.88 2.84
C GLN A 324 27.09 -4.06 1.99
N ALA A 325 26.31 -4.96 2.59
CA ALA A 325 25.69 -6.06 1.88
C ALA A 325 24.69 -5.57 0.81
N LEU A 326 23.92 -4.52 1.10
CA LEU A 326 23.00 -3.89 0.13
C LEU A 326 23.77 -3.21 -1.02
N GLU A 327 24.81 -2.46 -0.71
CA GLU A 327 25.67 -1.82 -1.70
C GLU A 327 26.36 -2.86 -2.62
N LEU A 328 26.83 -3.97 -2.02
CA LEU A 328 27.39 -5.06 -2.81
C LEU A 328 26.37 -5.67 -3.77
N LYS A 329 25.13 -5.92 -3.29
CA LYS A 329 24.02 -6.42 -4.12
C LYS A 329 23.76 -5.56 -5.36
N GLU A 330 23.81 -4.23 -5.23
CA GLU A 330 23.61 -3.30 -6.32
C GLU A 330 24.74 -3.35 -7.36
N GLN A 331 25.93 -3.78 -6.95
CA GLN A 331 27.12 -3.86 -7.82
C GLN A 331 27.29 -5.25 -8.46
N MET A 332 26.66 -6.30 -7.91
CA MET A 332 26.80 -7.68 -8.39
C MET A 332 26.19 -7.86 -9.79
N THR A 333 26.95 -8.51 -10.66
CA THR A 333 26.56 -8.99 -11.97
C THR A 333 25.99 -10.39 -11.91
N ASP A 334 25.52 -10.91 -13.04
CA ASP A 334 24.98 -12.29 -13.12
C ASP A 334 26.04 -13.34 -12.84
N ASP A 335 27.28 -13.10 -13.25
CA ASP A 335 28.41 -14.00 -13.02
C ASP A 335 28.80 -14.09 -11.55
N ASP A 336 28.64 -13.00 -10.79
CA ASP A 336 28.89 -12.97 -9.35
C ASP A 336 27.97 -13.90 -8.52
N TYR A 337 26.83 -14.32 -9.07
CA TYR A 337 25.94 -15.31 -8.43
C TYR A 337 26.35 -16.76 -8.73
N LEU A 338 27.12 -16.99 -9.80
CA LEU A 338 27.72 -18.28 -10.14
C LEU A 338 29.08 -18.44 -9.43
N ASN A 339 29.87 -17.36 -9.40
CA ASN A 339 31.21 -17.29 -8.82
C ASN A 339 31.27 -16.16 -7.78
N PRO A 340 30.80 -16.40 -6.53
CA PRO A 340 30.67 -15.35 -5.53
C PRO A 340 32.00 -14.64 -5.25
N PRO A 341 32.03 -13.30 -5.32
CA PRO A 341 33.25 -12.53 -5.03
C PRO A 341 33.65 -12.68 -3.56
N THR A 342 34.96 -12.54 -3.27
CA THR A 342 35.50 -12.64 -1.90
C THR A 342 34.75 -11.78 -0.89
N LYS A 343 34.27 -10.60 -1.31
CA LYS A 343 33.46 -9.71 -0.47
C LYS A 343 32.20 -10.37 0.09
N VAL A 344 31.56 -11.29 -0.63
CA VAL A 344 30.39 -12.04 -0.12
C VAL A 344 30.81 -12.93 1.04
N ILE A 345 31.96 -13.60 0.93
CA ILE A 345 32.52 -14.45 1.99
C ILE A 345 32.88 -13.60 3.21
N GLU A 346 33.56 -12.47 3.00
CA GLU A 346 33.95 -11.54 4.07
C GLU A 346 32.71 -11.00 4.82
N ILE A 347 31.65 -10.62 4.12
CA ILE A 347 30.41 -10.16 4.75
C ILE A 347 29.76 -11.27 5.57
N ASN A 348 29.74 -12.51 5.08
CA ASN A 348 29.22 -13.66 5.81
C ASN A 348 30.04 -13.94 7.09
N ASN A 349 31.40 -13.95 7.01
CA ASN A 349 32.28 -14.17 8.16
C ASN A 349 32.07 -13.06 9.21
N ARG A 350 32.00 -11.80 8.80
CA ARG A 350 31.74 -10.68 9.71
C ARG A 350 30.33 -10.73 10.33
N LEU A 351 29.33 -11.25 9.62
CA LEU A 351 28.03 -11.51 10.21
C LEU A 351 28.13 -12.54 11.32
N ASP A 352 28.84 -13.65 11.09
CA ASP A 352 29.03 -14.69 12.08
C ASP A 352 29.79 -14.19 13.31
N GLU A 353 30.84 -13.38 13.14
CA GLU A 353 31.54 -12.71 14.23
C GLU A 353 30.61 -11.81 15.07
N LEU A 354 29.74 -11.02 14.40
CA LEU A 354 28.78 -10.15 15.09
C LEU A 354 27.69 -10.92 15.82
N LEU A 355 27.36 -12.13 15.38
CA LEU A 355 26.39 -13.00 16.04
C LEU A 355 27.00 -13.85 17.17
N ALA A 356 28.32 -14.05 17.16
CA ALA A 356 29.04 -14.79 18.19
C ALA A 356 29.40 -13.97 19.44
N VAL A 357 29.06 -12.66 19.48
CA VAL A 357 29.42 -11.80 20.63
C VAL A 357 28.68 -12.20 21.91
N ASP A 358 29.29 -11.96 23.08
CA ASP A 358 28.54 -12.02 24.33
C ASP A 358 27.57 -10.85 24.46
N PHE A 359 26.29 -11.17 24.41
CA PHE A 359 25.19 -10.22 24.51
C PHE A 359 24.50 -10.22 25.87
N SER A 360 25.07 -10.87 26.87
CA SER A 360 24.50 -10.97 28.24
C SER A 360 24.26 -9.61 28.88
N LYS A 361 25.13 -8.62 28.57
CA LYS A 361 25.07 -7.25 29.07
C LYS A 361 24.21 -6.31 28.20
N PHE A 362 23.63 -6.78 27.09
CA PHE A 362 22.82 -5.96 26.22
C PHE A 362 21.43 -5.68 26.86
N ASN A 363 20.74 -4.63 26.38
CA ASN A 363 19.36 -4.40 26.75
C ASN A 363 18.49 -5.60 26.35
N ARG A 364 17.48 -5.93 27.15
CA ARG A 364 16.59 -7.10 26.93
C ARG A 364 16.02 -7.18 25.50
N LYS A 365 15.65 -6.03 24.89
CA LYS A 365 15.14 -6.01 23.51
C LYS A 365 16.22 -6.28 22.47
N GLU A 366 17.41 -5.77 22.72
CA GLU A 366 18.57 -6.03 21.86
C GLU A 366 19.00 -7.50 21.95
N GLN A 367 19.02 -8.08 23.17
CA GLN A 367 19.23 -9.52 23.35
C GLN A 367 18.21 -10.35 22.57
N ALA A 368 16.92 -9.96 22.59
CA ALA A 368 15.88 -10.64 21.83
C ALA A 368 16.12 -10.56 20.31
N LEU A 369 16.62 -9.41 19.80
CA LEU A 369 17.01 -9.28 18.41
C LEU A 369 18.19 -10.20 18.08
N VAL A 370 19.28 -10.19 18.86
CA VAL A 370 20.45 -11.04 18.63
C VAL A 370 20.04 -12.52 18.59
N LYS A 371 19.28 -13.00 19.58
CA LYS A 371 18.79 -14.39 19.62
C LYS A 371 17.96 -14.75 18.37
N ARG A 372 17.12 -13.82 17.91
CA ARG A 372 16.32 -14.00 16.69
C ARG A 372 17.19 -14.07 15.43
N LEU A 373 18.23 -13.23 15.35
CA LEU A 373 19.17 -13.26 14.21
C LEU A 373 20.01 -14.52 14.21
N ILE A 374 20.51 -14.98 15.35
CA ILE A 374 21.24 -16.26 15.48
C ILE A 374 20.36 -17.41 14.98
N LYS A 375 19.10 -17.49 15.46
CA LYS A 375 18.16 -18.54 15.05
C LYS A 375 17.89 -18.57 13.55
N ASN A 376 17.91 -17.40 12.88
CA ASN A 376 17.56 -17.27 11.48
C ASN A 376 18.74 -16.77 10.63
N ARG A 377 19.96 -17.14 11.02
CA ARG A 377 21.21 -16.65 10.40
C ARG A 377 21.19 -16.82 8.89
N ASP A 378 20.79 -17.98 8.40
CA ASP A 378 20.79 -18.30 6.97
C ASP A 378 19.78 -17.50 6.15
N SER A 379 18.82 -16.88 6.84
CA SER A 379 17.78 -16.05 6.21
C SER A 379 18.13 -14.56 6.12
N ILE A 380 19.30 -14.13 6.60
CA ILE A 380 19.66 -12.70 6.65
C ILE A 380 20.22 -12.22 5.31
N LEU A 381 21.10 -13.02 4.70
CA LEU A 381 21.85 -12.66 3.48
C LEU A 381 21.51 -13.54 2.26
N THR A 382 20.35 -14.19 2.25
CA THR A 382 19.87 -15.03 1.12
C THR A 382 19.89 -14.26 -0.20
N PHE A 383 19.61 -12.97 -0.16
CA PHE A 383 19.63 -12.10 -1.34
C PHE A 383 21.02 -11.93 -1.99
N LEU A 384 22.12 -12.17 -1.27
CA LEU A 384 23.47 -12.20 -1.84
C LEU A 384 23.78 -13.52 -2.56
N ALA A 385 23.13 -14.61 -2.16
CA ALA A 385 23.31 -15.92 -2.79
C ALA A 385 22.43 -16.09 -4.04
N TYR A 386 21.34 -15.33 -4.15
CA TYR A 386 20.36 -15.52 -5.24
C TYR A 386 19.92 -14.18 -5.85
N LYS A 387 20.16 -14.02 -7.17
CA LYS A 387 19.91 -12.77 -7.91
C LYS A 387 18.49 -12.25 -7.74
N ASN A 388 17.50 -13.13 -7.89
CA ASN A 388 16.08 -12.75 -7.92
C ASN A 388 15.48 -12.50 -6.53
N VAL A 389 16.21 -12.77 -5.44
CA VAL A 389 15.73 -12.54 -4.08
C VAL A 389 15.95 -11.07 -3.71
N PRO A 390 14.90 -10.30 -3.41
CA PRO A 390 15.04 -8.93 -2.93
C PRO A 390 15.50 -8.92 -1.47
N PRO A 391 16.29 -7.91 -1.05
CA PRO A 391 16.74 -7.78 0.33
C PRO A 391 15.63 -7.30 1.28
N ASP A 392 14.53 -6.78 0.73
CA ASP A 392 13.43 -6.21 1.52
C ASP A 392 12.06 -6.73 1.07
N ASN A 393 11.04 -6.46 1.88
CA ASN A 393 9.65 -6.81 1.64
C ASN A 393 8.78 -5.58 1.29
N ASN A 394 9.36 -4.56 0.68
CA ASN A 394 8.69 -3.30 0.35
C ASN A 394 7.46 -3.51 -0.56
N GLY A 395 7.46 -4.56 -1.38
CA GLY A 395 6.31 -4.93 -2.22
C GLY A 395 5.06 -5.22 -1.39
N SER A 396 5.21 -6.03 -0.34
CA SER A 396 4.12 -6.38 0.58
C SER A 396 3.71 -5.17 1.44
N GLU A 397 4.67 -4.36 1.89
CA GLU A 397 4.38 -3.11 2.62
C GLU A 397 3.53 -2.14 1.77
N ARG A 398 3.79 -2.03 0.46
CA ARG A 398 2.98 -1.21 -0.47
C ARG A 398 1.54 -1.73 -0.59
N ALA A 399 1.35 -3.04 -0.75
CA ALA A 399 0.02 -3.64 -0.82
C ALA A 399 -0.76 -3.42 0.49
N ILE A 400 -0.12 -3.64 1.64
CA ILE A 400 -0.72 -3.39 2.97
C ILE A 400 -1.09 -1.92 3.18
N ARG A 401 -0.32 -0.98 2.62
CA ARG A 401 -0.62 0.46 2.76
C ARG A 401 -2.01 0.80 2.26
N ASN A 402 -2.44 0.22 1.15
CA ASN A 402 -3.76 0.40 0.58
C ASN A 402 -4.87 -0.06 1.53
N ILE A 403 -4.67 -1.22 2.16
CA ILE A 403 -5.60 -1.77 3.16
C ILE A 403 -5.66 -0.86 4.39
N LYS A 404 -4.51 -0.35 4.85
CA LYS A 404 -4.45 0.59 5.98
C LYS A 404 -5.17 1.90 5.67
N VAL A 405 -5.04 2.43 4.46
CA VAL A 405 -5.78 3.64 4.04
C VAL A 405 -7.28 3.37 4.09
N LYS A 406 -7.77 2.28 3.47
CA LYS A 406 -9.19 1.91 3.52
C LYS A 406 -9.70 1.77 4.95
N THR A 407 -8.95 1.09 5.81
CA THR A 407 -9.32 0.88 7.22
C THR A 407 -9.36 2.20 8.00
N LYS A 408 -8.42 3.12 7.76
CA LYS A 408 -8.40 4.43 8.41
C LYS A 408 -9.55 5.33 7.96
N VAL A 409 -9.89 5.30 6.68
CA VAL A 409 -10.99 6.11 6.11
C VAL A 409 -12.35 5.58 6.52
N SER A 410 -12.54 4.25 6.49
CA SER A 410 -13.84 3.60 6.78
C SER A 410 -13.99 3.15 8.24
N GLY A 411 -12.93 3.17 9.05
CA GLY A 411 -12.89 2.68 10.42
C GLY A 411 -12.90 1.16 10.53
N GLN A 412 -13.83 0.51 9.85
CA GLN A 412 -13.99 -0.95 9.84
C GLN A 412 -14.82 -1.41 8.63
N PHE A 413 -14.84 -2.71 8.38
CA PHE A 413 -15.77 -3.35 7.45
C PHE A 413 -17.07 -3.69 8.17
N ARG A 414 -18.19 -3.10 7.74
CA ARG A 414 -19.53 -3.30 8.29
C ARG A 414 -20.44 -3.80 7.20
N ASN A 415 -20.94 -5.02 7.35
CA ASN A 415 -22.00 -5.58 6.51
C ASN A 415 -22.73 -6.71 7.26
N SER A 416 -23.98 -6.93 6.84
CA SER A 416 -24.89 -7.86 7.52
C SER A 416 -24.36 -9.30 7.54
N ASP A 417 -23.69 -9.73 6.46
CA ASP A 417 -23.16 -11.10 6.31
C ASP A 417 -21.72 -11.29 6.83
N GLY A 418 -21.05 -10.23 7.30
CA GLY A 418 -19.68 -10.28 7.79
C GLY A 418 -18.61 -10.47 6.70
N LYS A 419 -18.98 -10.55 5.42
CA LYS A 419 -18.07 -10.88 4.29
C LYS A 419 -17.47 -9.66 3.56
N GLY A 420 -17.65 -8.44 4.06
CA GLY A 420 -17.15 -7.25 3.39
C GLY A 420 -15.65 -7.16 3.26
N ALA A 421 -14.92 -7.68 4.25
CA ALA A 421 -13.47 -7.77 4.18
C ALA A 421 -13.02 -8.75 3.09
N ASP A 422 -13.70 -9.89 2.93
CA ASP A 422 -13.39 -10.89 1.89
C ASP A 422 -13.69 -10.35 0.49
N ARG A 423 -14.83 -9.66 0.31
CA ARG A 423 -15.16 -8.99 -0.96
C ARG A 423 -14.09 -7.97 -1.33
N TYR A 424 -13.70 -7.14 -0.36
CA TYR A 424 -12.62 -6.18 -0.55
C TYR A 424 -11.32 -6.86 -0.93
N ALA A 425 -10.92 -7.92 -0.22
CA ALA A 425 -9.70 -8.66 -0.48
C ALA A 425 -9.65 -9.24 -1.90
N LYS A 426 -10.74 -9.88 -2.35
CA LYS A 426 -10.84 -10.46 -3.70
C LYS A 426 -10.71 -9.38 -4.79
N ILE A 427 -11.54 -8.34 -4.73
CA ILE A 427 -11.52 -7.27 -5.73
C ILE A 427 -10.18 -6.54 -5.70
N ARG A 428 -9.63 -6.27 -4.51
CA ARG A 428 -8.33 -5.60 -4.35
C ARG A 428 -7.18 -6.43 -4.90
N SER A 429 -7.20 -7.75 -4.75
CA SER A 429 -6.19 -8.65 -5.34
C SER A 429 -6.17 -8.54 -6.87
N VAL A 430 -7.34 -8.50 -7.49
CA VAL A 430 -7.45 -8.29 -8.94
C VAL A 430 -6.91 -6.93 -9.33
N ILE A 431 -7.35 -5.86 -8.65
CA ILE A 431 -6.89 -4.49 -8.91
C ILE A 431 -5.37 -4.38 -8.80
N ASP A 432 -4.78 -4.82 -7.68
CA ASP A 432 -3.33 -4.70 -7.45
C ASP A 432 -2.52 -5.54 -8.45
N THR A 433 -3.05 -6.69 -8.88
CA THR A 433 -2.45 -7.50 -9.95
C THR A 433 -2.51 -6.78 -11.29
N LYS A 434 -3.63 -6.16 -11.64
CA LYS A 434 -3.78 -5.38 -12.89
C LYS A 434 -2.80 -4.19 -12.92
N ILE A 435 -2.69 -3.44 -11.81
CA ILE A 435 -1.74 -2.33 -11.68
C ILE A 435 -0.30 -2.80 -11.90
N LYS A 436 0.11 -3.93 -11.30
CA LYS A 436 1.45 -4.49 -11.47
C LYS A 436 1.78 -4.88 -12.90
N ASN A 437 0.76 -5.18 -13.69
CA ASN A 437 0.88 -5.51 -15.11
C ASN A 437 0.61 -4.32 -16.05
N GLY A 438 0.59 -3.09 -15.53
CA GLY A 438 0.41 -1.87 -16.33
C GLY A 438 -0.97 -1.72 -16.95
N GLN A 439 -2.00 -2.41 -16.41
CA GLN A 439 -3.36 -2.40 -16.96
C GLN A 439 -4.21 -1.35 -16.26
N ASP A 440 -5.15 -0.75 -17.01
CA ASP A 440 -6.10 0.21 -16.47
C ASP A 440 -7.06 -0.44 -15.49
N VAL A 441 -7.18 0.18 -14.29
CA VAL A 441 -8.00 -0.36 -13.19
C VAL A 441 -9.48 -0.24 -13.49
N TYR A 442 -9.91 0.90 -14.07
CA TYR A 442 -11.32 1.13 -14.35
C TYR A 442 -11.82 0.21 -15.45
N ALA A 443 -11.04 0.08 -16.54
CA ALA A 443 -11.34 -0.85 -17.62
C ALA A 443 -11.43 -2.29 -17.13
N ALA A 444 -10.52 -2.70 -16.23
CA ALA A 444 -10.55 -4.04 -15.63
C ALA A 444 -11.80 -4.29 -14.77
N LEU A 445 -12.24 -3.30 -14.01
CA LEU A 445 -13.47 -3.39 -13.22
C LEU A 445 -14.73 -3.37 -14.10
N LEU A 446 -14.73 -2.60 -15.18
CA LEU A 446 -15.81 -2.57 -16.15
C LEU A 446 -15.97 -3.92 -16.86
N CYS A 447 -14.86 -4.49 -17.35
CA CYS A 447 -14.86 -5.84 -17.95
C CYS A 447 -15.38 -6.90 -16.95
N LEU A 448 -15.01 -6.80 -15.67
CA LEU A 448 -15.53 -7.68 -14.62
C LEU A 448 -17.04 -7.46 -14.37
N ALA A 449 -17.54 -6.23 -14.51
CA ALA A 449 -18.95 -5.91 -14.33
C ALA A 449 -19.82 -6.40 -15.52
N GLU A 450 -19.27 -6.39 -16.72
CA GLU A 450 -19.96 -6.82 -17.94
C GLU A 450 -20.10 -8.33 -18.01
N GLY A 451 -19.11 -9.07 -17.62
CA GLY A 451 -19.14 -10.49 -17.84
C GLY A 451 -18.56 -11.46 -17.04
#